data_8ab91ffd0004c8b019148d3a0be948f1
#
_entry.id   8ab91ffd0004c8b019148d3a0be948f1
#
_cell.length_a   1.000
_cell.length_b   1.000
_cell.length_c   1.000
_cell.angle_alpha   90.00
_cell.angle_beta   90.00
_cell.angle_gamma   90.00
#
_symmetry.space_group_name_H-M   'P 1'
#
loop_
_entity.id
_entity.type
_entity.pdbx_description
1 polymer ?
#
loop_
_entity_poly.entity_id
_entity_poly.type
_entity_poly.pdbx_seq_one_letter_code
_entity_poly.pdbx_strand_id
1 'polypeptide(L)'
;MNYKVAVIAGDGIGPEIVREARKVLDKVGGKFGHTFEYKELLMGGCSIDAYGEPLTDETLQAAKESDSVLLGAVGGNVGQSNWYQLPPDKRPEAGLLKIRKGLGLYANVRPAILFDELSGACPLKEDITEGGFDFVVMRELTGGLYFGERKTVEENGVLKATDTLTYDENEIRRIAKWGFEFAMKRNKKVCSVDKANVLDFQDSGERSLRKFLKIILMLNLRICSLTTVLCSLCVILSSLMLSLLKICSVTYCQMKQVW
;
A
#
# COMPACT_ATOMS: atom_id res chain seq x y z
N MET A 1 6.82 -19.20 -22.04
CA MET A 1 5.78 -19.49 -21.03
C MET A 1 4.58 -18.61 -21.33
N ASN A 2 3.37 -19.13 -21.12
CA ASN A 2 2.13 -18.38 -21.33
C ASN A 2 1.56 -17.97 -19.98
N TYR A 3 1.17 -16.72 -19.84
CA TYR A 3 0.61 -16.15 -18.62
C TYR A 3 -0.76 -15.53 -18.89
N LYS A 4 -1.71 -15.79 -17.99
CA LYS A 4 -3.02 -15.14 -17.98
C LYS A 4 -2.97 -13.93 -17.05
N VAL A 5 -3.22 -12.75 -17.59
CA VAL A 5 -3.17 -11.49 -16.85
C VAL A 5 -4.56 -10.86 -16.84
N ALA A 6 -5.16 -10.75 -15.66
CA ALA A 6 -6.35 -9.94 -15.48
C ALA A 6 -5.97 -8.47 -15.58
N VAL A 7 -6.62 -7.71 -16.44
CA VAL A 7 -6.35 -6.30 -16.66
C VAL A 7 -7.50 -5.48 -16.08
N ILE A 8 -7.22 -4.71 -15.08
CA ILE A 8 -8.15 -3.78 -14.44
C ILE A 8 -7.64 -2.37 -14.70
N ALA A 9 -8.07 -1.78 -15.79
CA ALA A 9 -7.68 -0.42 -16.14
C ALA A 9 -8.17 0.60 -15.09
N GLY A 10 -9.40 0.41 -14.59
CA GLY A 10 -10.00 1.25 -13.57
C GLY A 10 -10.46 2.60 -14.11
N ASP A 11 -10.22 3.67 -13.32
CA ASP A 11 -10.82 4.98 -13.52
C ASP A 11 -9.78 6.04 -13.94
N GLY A 12 -10.28 7.18 -14.46
CA GLY A 12 -9.48 8.36 -14.74
C GLY A 12 -8.30 8.08 -15.68
N ILE A 13 -7.06 8.25 -15.19
CA ILE A 13 -5.83 8.00 -15.96
C ILE A 13 -5.52 6.51 -16.15
N GLY A 14 -6.22 5.62 -15.43
CA GLY A 14 -5.96 4.18 -15.41
C GLY A 14 -5.87 3.54 -16.78
N PRO A 15 -6.86 3.72 -17.69
CA PRO A 15 -6.82 3.16 -19.04
C PRO A 15 -5.59 3.59 -19.86
N GLU A 16 -5.15 4.83 -19.68
CA GLU A 16 -3.99 5.37 -20.40
C GLU A 16 -2.69 4.69 -19.93
N ILE A 17 -2.44 4.64 -18.62
CA ILE A 17 -1.21 4.04 -18.08
C ILE A 17 -1.17 2.52 -18.31
N VAL A 18 -2.31 1.83 -18.21
CA VAL A 18 -2.39 0.38 -18.48
C VAL A 18 -2.10 0.07 -19.94
N ARG A 19 -2.58 0.88 -20.86
CA ARG A 19 -2.26 0.72 -22.28
C ARG A 19 -0.75 0.77 -22.54
N GLU A 20 -0.04 1.72 -21.92
CA GLU A 20 1.42 1.81 -22.05
C GLU A 20 2.15 0.66 -21.35
N ALA A 21 1.68 0.24 -20.18
CA ALA A 21 2.23 -0.92 -19.47
C ALA A 21 2.12 -2.21 -20.31
N ARG A 22 1.00 -2.43 -21.00
CA ARG A 22 0.81 -3.59 -21.90
C ARG A 22 1.81 -3.58 -23.05
N LYS A 23 2.07 -2.43 -23.67
CA LYS A 23 3.09 -2.33 -24.74
C LYS A 23 4.47 -2.78 -24.26
N VAL A 24 4.82 -2.43 -23.01
CA VAL A 24 6.08 -2.86 -22.38
C VAL A 24 6.08 -4.37 -22.15
N LEU A 25 5.00 -4.91 -21.58
CA LEU A 25 4.85 -6.35 -21.34
C LEU A 25 4.98 -7.15 -22.64
N ASP A 26 4.30 -6.74 -23.71
CA ASP A 26 4.34 -7.41 -25.01
C ASP A 26 5.76 -7.40 -25.61
N LYS A 27 6.47 -6.25 -25.49
CA LYS A 27 7.88 -6.16 -25.94
C LYS A 27 8.81 -7.06 -25.14
N VAL A 28 8.65 -7.07 -23.81
CA VAL A 28 9.44 -7.95 -22.90
C VAL A 28 9.10 -9.41 -23.20
N GLY A 29 7.81 -9.74 -23.36
CA GLY A 29 7.36 -11.08 -23.73
C GLY A 29 8.00 -11.58 -25.01
N GLY A 30 7.94 -10.77 -26.07
CA GLY A 30 8.57 -11.11 -27.35
C GLY A 30 10.09 -11.31 -27.25
N LYS A 31 10.77 -10.48 -26.41
CA LYS A 31 12.23 -10.60 -26.22
C LYS A 31 12.64 -11.84 -25.45
N PHE A 32 11.85 -12.28 -24.45
CA PHE A 32 12.20 -13.38 -23.55
C PHE A 32 11.39 -14.66 -23.79
N GLY A 33 10.60 -14.73 -24.87
CA GLY A 33 9.82 -15.92 -25.22
C GLY A 33 8.64 -16.18 -24.27
N HIS A 34 7.99 -15.12 -23.80
CA HIS A 34 6.77 -15.17 -23.01
C HIS A 34 5.57 -14.64 -23.81
N THR A 35 4.39 -15.18 -23.52
CA THR A 35 3.13 -14.73 -24.10
C THR A 35 2.18 -14.33 -22.97
N PHE A 36 1.51 -13.20 -23.13
CA PHE A 36 0.52 -12.72 -22.17
C PHE A 36 -0.87 -12.76 -22.81
N GLU A 37 -1.79 -13.45 -22.14
CA GLU A 37 -3.22 -13.45 -22.48
C GLU A 37 -3.92 -12.48 -21.53
N TYR A 38 -4.51 -11.42 -22.07
CA TYR A 38 -5.13 -10.36 -21.28
C TYR A 38 -6.64 -10.56 -21.18
N LYS A 39 -7.18 -10.56 -19.94
CA LYS A 39 -8.61 -10.57 -19.66
C LYS A 39 -9.00 -9.23 -19.05
N GLU A 40 -9.75 -8.42 -19.80
CA GLU A 40 -10.23 -7.11 -19.33
C GLU A 40 -11.32 -7.29 -18.28
N LEU A 41 -11.20 -6.58 -17.16
CA LEU A 41 -12.11 -6.61 -16.03
C LEU A 41 -12.40 -5.19 -15.54
N LEU A 42 -13.62 -4.95 -15.02
CA LEU A 42 -14.02 -3.67 -14.46
C LEU A 42 -13.91 -3.69 -12.94
N MET A 43 -13.35 -2.61 -12.37
CA MET A 43 -13.33 -2.34 -10.93
C MET A 43 -13.21 -0.84 -10.68
N GLY A 44 -13.83 -0.37 -9.62
CA GLY A 44 -13.83 1.04 -9.24
C GLY A 44 -15.08 1.77 -9.72
N GLY A 45 -14.94 3.03 -10.09
CA GLY A 45 -16.05 3.85 -10.59
C GLY A 45 -16.66 3.33 -11.87
N CYS A 46 -15.83 2.87 -12.81
CA CYS A 46 -16.30 2.27 -14.05
C CYS A 46 -17.15 0.99 -13.83
N SER A 47 -16.86 0.22 -12.78
CA SER A 47 -17.68 -0.93 -12.39
C SER A 47 -19.00 -0.49 -11.73
N ILE A 48 -18.97 0.56 -10.93
CA ILE A 48 -20.19 1.15 -10.35
C ILE A 48 -21.13 1.64 -11.43
N ASP A 49 -20.61 2.32 -12.45
CA ASP A 49 -21.40 2.85 -13.57
C ASP A 49 -22.00 1.71 -14.41
N ALA A 50 -21.31 0.59 -14.55
CA ALA A 50 -21.77 -0.56 -15.36
C ALA A 50 -22.68 -1.52 -14.58
N TYR A 51 -22.40 -1.78 -13.30
CA TYR A 51 -23.01 -2.87 -12.52
C TYR A 51 -23.61 -2.42 -11.20
N GLY A 52 -23.44 -1.16 -10.78
CA GLY A 52 -23.90 -0.64 -9.48
C GLY A 52 -23.01 -1.05 -8.30
N GLU A 53 -21.90 -1.77 -8.55
CA GLU A 53 -20.96 -2.25 -7.53
C GLU A 53 -19.51 -1.94 -7.90
N PRO A 54 -18.66 -1.59 -6.92
CA PRO A 54 -17.25 -1.26 -7.17
C PRO A 54 -16.40 -2.48 -7.57
N LEU A 55 -16.85 -3.69 -7.25
CA LEU A 55 -16.23 -4.95 -7.68
C LEU A 55 -17.27 -6.07 -7.59
N THR A 56 -17.59 -6.70 -8.71
CA THR A 56 -18.49 -7.87 -8.75
C THR A 56 -17.75 -9.15 -8.32
N ASP A 57 -18.50 -10.17 -7.92
CA ASP A 57 -17.91 -11.46 -7.53
C ASP A 57 -17.34 -12.20 -8.74
N GLU A 58 -17.95 -12.03 -9.93
CA GLU A 58 -17.43 -12.57 -11.20
C GLU A 58 -16.05 -11.96 -11.54
N THR A 59 -15.89 -10.64 -11.37
CA THR A 59 -14.60 -9.96 -11.56
C THR A 59 -13.55 -10.49 -10.58
N LEU A 60 -13.92 -10.65 -9.32
CA LEU A 60 -13.02 -11.21 -8.31
C LEU A 60 -12.62 -12.65 -8.63
N GLN A 61 -13.57 -13.48 -9.08
CA GLN A 61 -13.29 -14.86 -9.45
C GLN A 61 -12.38 -14.93 -10.68
N ALA A 62 -12.62 -14.12 -11.70
CA ALA A 62 -11.77 -14.02 -12.88
C ALA A 62 -10.34 -13.58 -12.54
N ALA A 63 -10.18 -12.66 -11.58
CA ALA A 63 -8.88 -12.25 -11.09
C ALA A 63 -8.14 -13.38 -10.35
N LYS A 64 -8.87 -14.21 -9.58
CA LYS A 64 -8.30 -15.40 -8.91
C LYS A 64 -7.81 -16.47 -9.87
N GLU A 65 -8.46 -16.61 -11.02
CA GLU A 65 -8.13 -17.60 -12.08
C GLU A 65 -6.96 -17.14 -12.96
N SER A 66 -6.49 -15.91 -12.79
CA SER A 66 -5.37 -15.34 -13.53
C SER A 66 -4.06 -15.52 -12.77
N ASP A 67 -2.95 -15.60 -13.48
CA ASP A 67 -1.61 -15.70 -12.88
C ASP A 67 -1.19 -14.38 -12.20
N SER A 68 -1.69 -13.24 -12.71
CA SER A 68 -1.42 -11.92 -12.17
C SER A 68 -2.54 -10.94 -12.51
N VAL A 69 -2.59 -9.84 -11.76
CA VAL A 69 -3.50 -8.71 -12.00
C VAL A 69 -2.70 -7.46 -12.31
N LEU A 70 -2.92 -6.88 -13.48
CA LEU A 70 -2.41 -5.57 -13.87
C LEU A 70 -3.48 -4.52 -13.53
N LEU A 71 -3.21 -3.72 -12.52
CA LEU A 71 -4.12 -2.70 -12.01
C LEU A 71 -3.63 -1.29 -12.41
N GLY A 72 -4.52 -0.50 -12.97
CA GLY A 72 -4.30 0.91 -13.27
C GLY A 72 -4.58 1.83 -12.08
N ALA A 73 -5.61 2.64 -12.18
CA ALA A 73 -6.01 3.57 -11.13
C ALA A 73 -7.48 3.38 -10.76
N VAL A 74 -7.81 3.63 -9.49
CA VAL A 74 -9.19 3.49 -8.97
C VAL A 74 -9.55 4.75 -8.20
N GLY A 75 -10.77 5.25 -8.45
CA GLY A 75 -11.30 6.43 -7.80
C GLY A 75 -11.26 7.68 -8.68
N GLY A 76 -11.78 8.77 -8.17
CA GLY A 76 -11.88 10.04 -8.87
C GLY A 76 -11.77 11.23 -7.91
N ASN A 77 -12.12 12.42 -8.40
CA ASN A 77 -12.13 13.64 -7.60
C ASN A 77 -13.26 13.60 -6.56
N VAL A 78 -12.90 13.61 -5.28
CA VAL A 78 -13.83 13.55 -4.12
C VAL A 78 -14.79 14.73 -4.10
N GLY A 79 -14.81 15.70 -4.79
CA GLY A 79 -15.78 16.79 -4.83
C GLY A 79 -16.60 16.86 -6.11
N GLN A 80 -16.27 16.06 -7.11
CA GLN A 80 -16.81 16.16 -8.47
C GLN A 80 -17.47 14.86 -8.95
N SER A 81 -17.07 13.72 -8.42
CA SER A 81 -17.61 12.43 -8.84
C SER A 81 -18.82 12.04 -8.00
N ASN A 82 -19.90 11.60 -8.65
CA ASN A 82 -21.11 11.09 -8.03
C ASN A 82 -20.86 9.82 -7.18
N TRP A 83 -19.79 9.09 -7.42
CA TRP A 83 -19.45 7.88 -6.66
C TRP A 83 -19.23 8.15 -5.17
N TYR A 84 -18.81 9.37 -4.80
CA TYR A 84 -18.55 9.75 -3.40
C TYR A 84 -19.83 10.18 -2.64
N GLN A 85 -20.97 10.27 -3.33
CA GLN A 85 -22.30 10.40 -2.69
C GLN A 85 -22.81 9.04 -2.19
N LEU A 86 -22.23 7.94 -2.68
CA LEU A 86 -22.57 6.59 -2.26
C LEU A 86 -22.04 6.30 -0.83
N PRO A 87 -22.67 5.34 -0.12
CA PRO A 87 -22.14 4.83 1.14
C PRO A 87 -20.68 4.36 1.00
N PRO A 88 -19.85 4.42 2.06
CA PRO A 88 -18.43 4.09 2.00
C PRO A 88 -18.10 2.70 1.45
N ASP A 89 -18.96 1.72 1.70
CA ASP A 89 -18.86 0.33 1.22
C ASP A 89 -19.14 0.17 -0.29
N LYS A 90 -19.74 1.17 -0.91
CA LYS A 90 -20.06 1.21 -2.34
C LYS A 90 -19.19 2.17 -3.15
N ARG A 91 -18.21 2.82 -2.53
CA ARG A 91 -17.27 3.71 -3.21
C ARG A 91 -16.20 2.93 -3.99
N PRO A 92 -15.54 3.54 -4.98
CA PRO A 92 -14.51 2.87 -5.77
C PRO A 92 -13.43 2.19 -4.94
N GLU A 93 -12.98 2.81 -3.85
CA GLU A 93 -11.95 2.31 -2.94
C GLU A 93 -12.36 1.02 -2.22
N ALA A 94 -13.68 0.79 -2.01
CA ALA A 94 -14.18 -0.45 -1.43
C ALA A 94 -13.89 -1.65 -2.35
N GLY A 95 -13.96 -1.47 -3.68
CA GLY A 95 -13.55 -2.47 -4.66
C GLY A 95 -12.07 -2.83 -4.53
N LEU A 96 -11.21 -1.83 -4.34
CA LEU A 96 -9.78 -2.05 -4.14
C LEU A 96 -9.49 -2.83 -2.85
N LEU A 97 -10.21 -2.56 -1.76
CA LEU A 97 -10.06 -3.32 -0.51
C LEU A 97 -10.60 -4.74 -0.66
N LYS A 98 -11.76 -4.92 -1.33
CA LYS A 98 -12.38 -6.23 -1.58
C LYS A 98 -11.45 -7.14 -2.40
N ILE A 99 -10.84 -6.64 -3.50
CA ILE A 99 -9.94 -7.44 -4.33
C ILE A 99 -8.65 -7.81 -3.59
N ARG A 100 -8.05 -6.90 -2.83
CA ARG A 100 -6.84 -7.17 -2.03
C ARG A 100 -7.09 -8.28 -1.02
N LYS A 101 -8.20 -8.22 -0.29
CA LYS A 101 -8.61 -9.26 0.67
C LYS A 101 -8.93 -10.57 -0.04
N GLY A 102 -9.68 -10.52 -1.13
CA GLY A 102 -10.12 -11.68 -1.88
C GLY A 102 -8.99 -12.47 -2.54
N LEU A 103 -7.91 -11.79 -2.93
CA LEU A 103 -6.69 -12.38 -3.50
C LEU A 103 -5.62 -12.67 -2.43
N GLY A 104 -5.83 -12.32 -1.17
CA GLY A 104 -4.85 -12.49 -0.09
C GLY A 104 -3.57 -11.67 -0.25
N LEU A 105 -3.66 -10.49 -0.86
CA LEU A 105 -2.53 -9.61 -1.16
C LEU A 105 -2.13 -8.80 0.08
N TYR A 106 -1.36 -9.39 0.97
CA TYR A 106 -0.99 -8.78 2.24
C TYR A 106 0.30 -7.93 2.18
N ALA A 107 1.25 -8.27 1.30
CA ALA A 107 2.52 -7.56 1.22
C ALA A 107 2.48 -6.48 0.13
N ASN A 108 2.43 -5.22 0.54
CA ASN A 108 2.56 -4.09 -0.38
C ASN A 108 4.04 -3.68 -0.46
N VAL A 109 4.66 -3.92 -1.62
CA VAL A 109 6.07 -3.65 -1.88
C VAL A 109 6.19 -2.32 -2.61
N ARG A 110 6.83 -1.33 -1.98
CA ARG A 110 6.99 0.03 -2.51
C ARG A 110 8.46 0.40 -2.61
N PRO A 111 9.08 0.26 -3.79
CA PRO A 111 10.43 0.77 -4.00
C PRO A 111 10.41 2.30 -4.05
N ALA A 112 11.45 2.91 -3.49
CA ALA A 112 11.73 4.33 -3.58
C ALA A 112 13.21 4.50 -3.95
N ILE A 113 13.44 4.98 -5.16
CA ILE A 113 14.77 5.14 -5.75
C ILE A 113 14.88 6.59 -6.22
N LEU A 114 15.97 7.26 -5.87
CA LEU A 114 16.34 8.54 -6.44
C LEU A 114 17.22 8.27 -7.66
N PHE A 115 16.72 8.60 -8.84
CA PHE A 115 17.49 8.59 -10.08
C PHE A 115 18.29 9.88 -10.19
N ASP A 116 19.53 9.79 -10.65
CA ASP A 116 20.41 10.95 -10.78
C ASP A 116 19.81 12.06 -11.64
N GLU A 117 19.09 11.69 -12.71
CA GLU A 117 18.41 12.62 -13.62
C GLU A 117 17.26 13.38 -12.94
N LEU A 118 16.72 12.86 -11.84
CA LEU A 118 15.63 13.46 -11.08
C LEU A 118 16.09 14.11 -9.77
N SER A 119 17.39 14.12 -9.48
CA SER A 119 17.95 14.69 -8.24
C SER A 119 17.57 16.16 -8.05
N GLY A 120 17.57 16.95 -9.10
CA GLY A 120 17.19 18.37 -9.07
C GLY A 120 15.69 18.62 -8.78
N ALA A 121 14.82 17.63 -8.96
CA ALA A 121 13.39 17.70 -8.62
C ALA A 121 13.10 17.15 -7.21
N CYS A 122 14.10 16.60 -6.52
CA CYS A 122 13.94 16.06 -5.19
C CYS A 122 13.81 17.20 -4.16
N PRO A 123 12.75 17.19 -3.32
CA PRO A 123 12.54 18.25 -2.33
C PRO A 123 13.44 18.14 -1.10
N LEU A 124 14.34 17.16 -1.08
CA LEU A 124 15.26 16.91 0.03
C LEU A 124 16.50 17.80 -0.08
N LYS A 125 17.15 18.03 1.07
CA LYS A 125 18.43 18.74 1.11
C LYS A 125 19.52 17.94 0.38
N GLU A 126 20.45 18.62 -0.24
CA GLU A 126 21.55 18.04 -1.00
C GLU A 126 22.41 17.07 -0.17
N ASP A 127 22.70 17.42 1.09
CA ASP A 127 23.45 16.56 2.02
C ASP A 127 22.78 15.20 2.29
N ILE A 128 21.46 15.10 2.11
CA ILE A 128 20.69 13.88 2.27
C ILE A 128 20.61 13.08 0.96
N THR A 129 20.63 13.77 -0.16
CA THR A 129 20.51 13.17 -1.49
C THR A 129 21.86 12.85 -2.12
N GLU A 130 22.95 13.31 -1.52
CA GLU A 130 24.30 13.00 -1.97
C GLU A 130 24.53 11.48 -2.01
N GLY A 131 24.83 10.95 -3.20
CA GLY A 131 24.95 9.51 -3.44
C GLY A 131 23.63 8.77 -3.68
N GLY A 132 22.51 9.49 -3.77
CA GLY A 132 21.18 8.92 -4.02
C GLY A 132 20.64 8.10 -2.85
N PHE A 133 19.44 7.54 -3.03
CA PHE A 133 18.89 6.54 -2.13
C PHE A 133 18.14 5.46 -2.90
N ASP A 134 18.19 4.25 -2.36
CA ASP A 134 17.41 3.09 -2.83
C ASP A 134 16.95 2.28 -1.62
N PHE A 135 15.65 2.35 -1.33
CA PHE A 135 15.03 1.55 -0.27
C PHE A 135 13.67 1.00 -0.70
N VAL A 136 13.20 -0.01 0.01
CA VAL A 136 11.89 -0.62 -0.23
C VAL A 136 11.08 -0.57 1.05
N VAL A 137 9.87 0.00 0.98
CA VAL A 137 8.89 -0.07 2.06
C VAL A 137 8.04 -1.31 1.89
N MET A 138 8.15 -2.24 2.84
CA MET A 138 7.31 -3.43 2.94
C MET A 138 6.17 -3.13 3.92
N ARG A 139 4.93 -3.11 3.42
CA ARG A 139 3.77 -2.77 4.24
C ARG A 139 2.79 -3.94 4.30
N GLU A 140 2.40 -4.34 5.53
CA GLU A 140 1.23 -5.21 5.72
C GLU A 140 -0.04 -4.44 5.31
N LEU A 141 -0.88 -5.06 4.50
CA LEU A 141 -1.98 -4.37 3.84
C LEU A 141 -3.35 -4.97 4.11
N THR A 142 -3.45 -6.17 4.68
CA THR A 142 -4.73 -6.87 4.92
C THR A 142 -5.17 -6.86 6.38
N GLY A 143 -4.35 -6.32 7.27
CA GLY A 143 -4.68 -6.00 8.65
C GLY A 143 -4.83 -4.49 8.89
N GLY A 144 -4.94 -4.12 10.14
CA GLY A 144 -4.94 -2.74 10.60
C GLY A 144 -6.22 -1.97 10.37
N LEU A 145 -6.10 -0.66 10.23
CA LEU A 145 -7.20 0.30 10.24
C LEU A 145 -8.23 0.09 9.10
N TYR A 146 -7.79 -0.41 7.96
CA TYR A 146 -8.69 -0.54 6.78
C TYR A 146 -9.62 -1.75 6.87
N PHE A 147 -9.29 -2.75 7.68
CA PHE A 147 -10.03 -4.01 7.82
C PHE A 147 -10.57 -4.24 9.22
N GLY A 148 -10.28 -3.34 10.17
CA GLY A 148 -10.83 -3.33 11.50
C GLY A 148 -12.32 -2.96 11.55
N GLU A 149 -12.95 -3.22 12.67
CA GLU A 149 -14.34 -2.83 12.89
C GLU A 149 -14.49 -1.31 12.86
N ARG A 150 -15.57 -0.86 12.19
CA ARG A 150 -15.96 0.54 12.11
C ARG A 150 -17.37 0.69 12.64
N LYS A 151 -17.56 1.67 13.49
CA LYS A 151 -18.86 1.93 14.10
C LYS A 151 -19.07 3.43 14.28
N THR A 152 -20.23 3.91 13.85
CA THR A 152 -20.70 5.27 14.20
C THR A 152 -21.98 5.11 14.99
N VAL A 153 -22.01 5.66 16.19
CA VAL A 153 -23.17 5.62 17.09
C VAL A 153 -23.47 7.03 17.58
N GLU A 154 -24.72 7.28 17.90
CA GLU A 154 -25.12 8.51 18.58
C GLU A 154 -25.29 8.20 20.08
N GLU A 155 -24.52 8.89 20.91
CA GLU A 155 -24.59 8.77 22.37
C GLU A 155 -24.88 10.18 22.94
N ASN A 156 -25.99 10.34 23.63
CA ASN A 156 -26.42 11.61 24.23
C ASN A 156 -26.51 12.79 23.25
N GLY A 157 -26.97 12.54 22.02
CA GLY A 157 -27.07 13.56 20.97
C GLY A 157 -25.73 13.91 20.29
N VAL A 158 -24.64 13.15 20.58
CA VAL A 158 -23.33 13.36 19.97
C VAL A 158 -22.96 12.13 19.13
N LEU A 159 -22.56 12.38 17.89
CA LEU A 159 -22.05 11.33 17.01
C LEU A 159 -20.64 10.92 17.41
N LYS A 160 -20.45 9.62 17.67
CA LYS A 160 -19.18 9.01 18.00
C LYS A 160 -18.81 7.99 16.93
N ALA A 161 -17.72 8.23 16.21
CA ALA A 161 -17.15 7.32 15.22
C ALA A 161 -15.94 6.61 15.81
N THR A 162 -15.86 5.31 15.56
CA THR A 162 -14.77 4.45 16.02
C THR A 162 -14.23 3.63 14.84
N ASP A 163 -12.92 3.71 14.61
CA ASP A 163 -12.19 2.83 13.70
C ASP A 163 -11.19 2.01 14.52
N THR A 164 -11.25 0.68 14.41
CA THR A 164 -10.40 -0.22 15.19
C THR A 164 -9.17 -0.62 14.39
N LEU A 165 -7.99 -0.47 15.01
CA LEU A 165 -6.71 -0.91 14.47
C LEU A 165 -6.32 -2.24 15.11
N THR A 166 -6.26 -3.31 14.32
CA THR A 166 -5.93 -4.66 14.82
C THR A 166 -4.91 -5.32 13.92
N TYR A 167 -3.86 -5.89 14.52
CA TYR A 167 -2.91 -6.79 13.86
C TYR A 167 -2.73 -8.05 14.70
N ASP A 168 -2.69 -9.21 14.06
CA ASP A 168 -2.32 -10.45 14.72
C ASP A 168 -0.85 -10.81 14.53
N GLU A 169 -0.35 -11.76 15.31
CA GLU A 169 1.05 -12.20 15.25
C GLU A 169 1.41 -12.81 13.90
N ASN A 170 0.47 -13.48 13.21
CA ASN A 170 0.73 -14.11 11.92
C ASN A 170 0.87 -13.06 10.81
N GLU A 171 0.08 -11.99 10.87
CA GLU A 171 0.18 -10.85 9.94
C GLU A 171 1.54 -10.18 10.05
N ILE A 172 1.99 -9.92 11.28
CA ILE A 172 3.30 -9.35 11.56
C ILE A 172 4.41 -10.31 11.09
N ARG A 173 4.28 -11.59 11.40
CA ARG A 173 5.25 -12.63 11.06
C ARG A 173 5.43 -12.77 9.55
N ARG A 174 4.34 -12.81 8.78
CA ARG A 174 4.42 -12.99 7.32
C ARG A 174 5.06 -11.79 6.63
N ILE A 175 4.75 -10.55 7.04
CA ILE A 175 5.36 -9.37 6.42
C ILE A 175 6.84 -9.21 6.82
N ALA A 176 7.19 -9.55 8.08
CA ALA A 176 8.56 -9.56 8.56
C ALA A 176 9.42 -10.55 7.75
N LYS A 177 8.92 -11.76 7.52
CA LYS A 177 9.59 -12.76 6.70
C LYS A 177 9.95 -12.21 5.32
N TRP A 178 8.98 -11.59 4.62
CA TRP A 178 9.22 -10.96 3.32
C TRP A 178 10.25 -9.82 3.40
N GLY A 179 10.15 -8.96 4.43
CA GLY A 179 11.12 -7.89 4.65
C GLY A 179 12.55 -8.41 4.78
N PHE A 180 12.74 -9.47 5.55
CA PHE A 180 14.06 -10.09 5.73
C PHE A 180 14.57 -10.81 4.47
N GLU A 181 13.72 -11.56 3.77
CA GLU A 181 14.07 -12.22 2.50
C GLU A 181 14.47 -11.21 1.42
N PHE A 182 13.76 -10.07 1.37
CA PHE A 182 14.10 -8.97 0.47
C PHE A 182 15.45 -8.34 0.84
N ALA A 183 15.67 -8.08 2.13
CA ALA A 183 16.93 -7.50 2.61
C ALA A 183 18.13 -8.40 2.31
N MET A 184 17.98 -9.74 2.41
CA MET A 184 19.02 -10.70 2.06
C MET A 184 19.48 -10.60 0.61
N LYS A 185 18.58 -10.23 -0.29
CA LYS A 185 18.87 -10.01 -1.73
C LYS A 185 19.45 -8.62 -2.02
N ARG A 186 19.57 -7.77 -1.01
CA ARG A 186 20.03 -6.37 -1.10
C ARG A 186 21.18 -6.12 -0.09
N ASN A 187 21.19 -4.98 0.57
CA ASN A 187 22.27 -4.53 1.45
C ASN A 187 22.21 -5.12 2.87
N LYS A 188 21.36 -6.11 3.12
CA LYS A 188 21.19 -6.78 4.41
C LYS A 188 20.87 -5.84 5.57
N LYS A 189 20.13 -4.76 5.29
CA LYS A 189 19.66 -3.78 6.26
C LYS A 189 18.15 -3.78 6.32
N VAL A 190 17.59 -3.84 7.53
CA VAL A 190 16.15 -3.74 7.79
C VAL A 190 15.92 -2.66 8.84
N CYS A 191 14.93 -1.81 8.60
CA CYS A 191 14.42 -0.87 9.59
C CYS A 191 12.95 -1.20 9.87
N SER A 192 12.63 -1.49 11.12
CA SER A 192 11.24 -1.60 11.57
C SER A 192 10.76 -0.23 12.00
N VAL A 193 9.66 0.22 11.42
CA VAL A 193 9.05 1.52 11.70
C VAL A 193 7.71 1.30 12.35
N ASP A 194 7.57 1.77 13.58
CA ASP A 194 6.35 1.65 14.36
C ASP A 194 6.12 2.84 15.31
N LYS A 195 5.02 2.82 16.04
CA LYS A 195 4.66 3.79 17.09
C LYS A 195 4.76 3.16 18.48
N ALA A 196 5.83 2.43 18.76
CA ALA A 196 6.04 1.61 19.95
C ALA A 196 5.86 2.31 21.29
N ASN A 197 5.98 3.63 21.33
CA ASN A 197 5.88 4.40 22.57
C ASN A 197 4.44 4.64 23.06
N VAL A 198 3.42 4.25 22.30
CA VAL A 198 2.02 4.59 22.59
C VAL A 198 1.04 3.44 22.39
N LEU A 199 1.34 2.49 21.49
CA LEU A 199 0.40 1.46 21.05
C LEU A 199 0.83 0.05 21.48
N ASP A 200 -0.04 -0.68 22.16
CA ASP A 200 0.25 -1.99 22.77
C ASP A 200 0.57 -3.12 21.78
N PHE A 201 -0.04 -3.10 20.57
CA PHE A 201 0.20 -4.16 19.58
C PHE A 201 1.64 -4.18 19.05
N GLN A 202 2.41 -3.12 19.27
CA GLN A 202 3.78 -2.99 18.78
C GLN A 202 4.78 -3.77 19.63
N ASP A 203 4.52 -3.96 20.91
CA ASP A 203 5.30 -4.86 21.76
C ASP A 203 5.28 -6.31 21.26
N SER A 204 4.14 -6.76 20.70
CA SER A 204 4.03 -8.07 20.07
C SER A 204 4.76 -8.13 18.74
N GLY A 205 4.77 -7.03 17.98
CA GLY A 205 5.51 -6.88 16.72
C GLY A 205 7.02 -6.93 16.93
N GLU A 206 7.55 -6.15 17.86
CA GLU A 206 8.97 -6.15 18.19
C GLU A 206 9.44 -7.51 18.72
N ARG A 207 8.67 -8.16 19.58
CA ARG A 207 8.95 -9.53 20.06
C ARG A 207 9.00 -10.54 18.91
N SER A 208 8.08 -10.46 17.96
CA SER A 208 8.06 -11.33 16.78
C SER A 208 9.26 -11.08 15.87
N LEU A 209 9.61 -9.83 15.60
CA LEU A 209 10.79 -9.45 14.83
C LEU A 209 12.09 -9.91 15.46
N ARG A 210 12.25 -9.73 16.77
CA ARG A 210 13.44 -10.20 17.53
C ARG A 210 13.56 -11.72 17.54
N LYS A 211 12.45 -12.47 17.57
CA LYS A 211 12.48 -13.92 17.42
C LYS A 211 12.98 -14.33 16.04
N PHE A 212 12.56 -13.65 14.97
CA PHE A 212 13.03 -13.90 13.62
C PHE A 212 14.52 -13.58 13.44
N LEU A 213 15.00 -12.48 14.04
CA LEU A 213 16.42 -12.11 14.00
C LEU A 213 17.35 -13.16 14.58
N LYS A 214 16.93 -13.86 15.64
CA LYS A 214 17.71 -14.98 16.19
C LYS A 214 17.89 -16.12 15.21
N ILE A 215 17.02 -16.22 14.21
CA ILE A 215 17.07 -17.26 13.16
C ILE A 215 17.93 -16.80 11.97
N ILE A 216 18.06 -15.47 11.76
CA ILE A 216 18.79 -14.91 10.61
C ILE A 216 19.96 -14.06 11.15
N LEU A 217 21.01 -14.72 11.57
CA LEU A 217 22.22 -14.13 12.21
C LEU A 217 23.00 -13.11 11.35
N MET A 218 22.57 -12.78 10.13
CA MET A 218 23.33 -11.96 9.18
C MET A 218 22.74 -10.58 8.87
N LEU A 219 21.68 -10.16 9.57
CA LEU A 219 20.99 -8.90 9.26
C LEU A 219 21.24 -7.81 10.31
N ASN A 220 21.57 -6.62 9.84
CA ASN A 220 21.58 -5.42 10.67
C ASN A 220 20.14 -4.88 10.80
N LEU A 221 19.47 -5.17 11.91
CA LEU A 221 18.16 -4.62 12.23
C LEU A 221 18.32 -3.29 12.98
N ARG A 222 17.70 -2.25 12.46
CA ARG A 222 17.41 -1.02 13.22
C ARG A 222 15.93 -0.98 13.54
N ILE A 223 15.61 -0.77 14.81
CA ILE A 223 14.24 -0.49 15.25
C ILE A 223 14.16 1.02 15.44
N CYS A 224 13.27 1.67 14.69
CA CYS A 224 13.09 3.11 14.73
C CYS A 224 11.65 3.42 15.12
N SER A 225 11.44 4.19 16.18
CA SER A 225 10.12 4.74 16.46
C SER A 225 9.62 5.58 15.27
N LEU A 226 8.34 5.50 14.96
CA LEU A 226 7.72 6.30 13.90
C LEU A 226 7.99 7.79 14.12
N THR A 227 8.03 8.25 15.37
CA THR A 227 8.37 9.63 15.72
C THR A 227 9.81 9.95 15.34
N THR A 228 10.77 9.05 15.59
CA THR A 228 12.17 9.24 15.23
C THR A 228 12.35 9.22 13.70
N VAL A 229 11.68 8.32 13.01
CA VAL A 229 11.67 8.26 11.54
C VAL A 229 11.02 9.51 10.98
N LEU A 230 9.90 9.97 11.54
CA LEU A 230 9.26 11.23 11.14
C LEU A 230 10.16 12.43 11.42
N CYS A 231 10.85 12.52 12.55
CA CYS A 231 11.82 13.59 12.81
C CYS A 231 13.03 13.53 11.89
N SER A 232 13.54 12.35 11.61
CA SER A 232 14.64 12.15 10.64
C SER A 232 14.20 12.34 9.19
N LEU A 233 12.93 12.02 8.88
CA LEU A 233 12.31 12.16 7.57
C LEU A 233 11.53 13.48 7.41
N CYS A 234 11.10 14.18 8.47
CA CYS A 234 10.48 15.52 8.35
C CYS A 234 11.47 16.57 7.82
N VAL A 235 12.76 16.34 8.02
CA VAL A 235 13.79 17.02 7.23
C VAL A 235 13.73 16.56 5.76
N ILE A 236 13.17 15.38 5.48
CA ILE A 236 13.24 14.64 4.21
C ILE A 236 11.93 14.65 3.39
N LEU A 237 10.72 14.81 3.97
CA LEU A 237 9.49 14.41 3.29
C LEU A 237 8.30 15.35 3.53
N SER A 238 8.27 16.52 2.93
CA SER A 238 7.03 17.30 2.86
C SER A 238 5.99 16.73 1.87
N SER A 239 6.37 16.00 0.84
CA SER A 239 5.44 15.49 -0.18
C SER A 239 5.16 13.98 -0.14
N LEU A 240 6.15 13.13 0.20
CA LEU A 240 5.91 11.68 0.36
C LEU A 240 5.21 11.34 1.70
N MET A 241 5.36 12.16 2.71
CA MET A 241 4.66 12.01 4.00
C MET A 241 3.14 12.14 3.88
N LEU A 242 2.62 12.89 2.93
CA LEU A 242 1.16 13.01 2.72
C LEU A 242 0.52 11.67 2.34
N SER A 243 1.23 10.77 1.69
CA SER A 243 0.73 9.41 1.40
C SER A 243 0.90 8.44 2.56
N LEU A 244 1.92 8.62 3.41
CA LEU A 244 2.12 7.84 4.64
C LEU A 244 1.26 8.37 5.81
N LEU A 245 1.04 9.67 5.90
CA LEU A 245 0.19 10.32 6.92
C LEU A 245 -1.32 10.12 6.67
N LYS A 246 -1.75 9.82 5.45
CA LYS A 246 -3.12 9.34 5.22
C LYS A 246 -3.42 8.00 5.91
N ILE A 247 -2.40 7.35 6.46
CA ILE A 247 -2.53 6.09 7.22
C ILE A 247 -2.76 6.33 8.71
N CYS A 248 -2.37 7.50 9.23
CA CYS A 248 -2.60 7.90 10.61
C CYS A 248 -3.28 9.29 10.65
N SER A 249 -4.56 9.34 10.29
CA SER A 249 -5.36 10.57 10.39
C SER A 249 -5.42 11.17 11.81
N VAL A 250 -5.19 10.37 12.83
CA VAL A 250 -5.11 10.79 14.23
C VAL A 250 -3.83 11.59 14.54
N THR A 251 -2.72 11.28 13.90
CA THR A 251 -1.44 11.98 14.13
C THR A 251 -1.40 13.35 13.43
N TYR A 252 -2.16 13.53 12.36
CA TYR A 252 -2.22 14.80 11.62
C TYR A 252 -2.91 15.92 12.40
N CYS A 253 -3.92 15.62 13.21
CA CYS A 253 -4.58 16.60 14.08
C CYS A 253 -3.65 17.12 15.21
N GLN A 254 -2.75 16.28 15.73
CA GLN A 254 -1.82 16.71 16.78
C GLN A 254 -0.62 17.51 16.24
N MET A 255 -0.21 17.30 14.98
CA MET A 255 0.88 18.09 14.40
C MET A 255 0.51 19.51 13.97
N LYS A 256 -0.77 19.79 13.70
CA LYS A 256 -1.23 21.16 13.40
C LYS A 256 -1.22 22.11 14.60
N GLN A 257 -1.09 21.57 15.83
CA GLN A 257 -1.07 22.39 17.05
C GLN A 257 0.35 22.75 17.54
N VAL A 258 1.40 22.34 16.84
CA VAL A 258 2.81 22.55 17.26
C VAL A 258 3.56 23.52 16.32
N TRP A 259 2.86 24.15 15.32
CA TRP A 259 3.44 25.21 14.47
C TRP A 259 2.53 26.42 14.46
#